data_980aad1ffcc5994d6480ab758221b4a2
#
_entry.id   980aad1ffcc5994d6480ab758221b4a2
#
_cell.length_a   1.000
_cell.length_b   1.000
_cell.length_c   1.000
_cell.angle_alpha   90.00
_cell.angle_beta   90.00
_cell.angle_gamma   90.00
#
_symmetry.space_group_name_H-M   'P 1'
#
loop_
_entity.id
_entity.type
_entity.pdbx_description
1 polymer ?
#
loop_
_entity_poly.entity_id
_entity_poly.type
_entity_poly.pdbx_seq_one_letter_code
_entity_poly.pdbx_strand_id
1 'polypeptide(L)'
;VRAGHPLLGEVEQLVLLAVLRLGDGAYAVPVRELILREAGVDLSRGTVYVTLERLEGKGYVTSWFSEPLAVRGGKARRYFRLRPSGVDAVRAAKRAVDRLAAGTVLAPAARKA
;
A
#
# COMPACT_ATOMS: atom_id res chain seq x y z
N VAL A 1 24.12 -7.57 5.10
CA VAL A 1 23.44 -7.38 5.33
C VAL A 1 22.79 -7.91 5.56
N ARG A 2 23.20 -7.85 5.78
CA ARG A 2 22.41 -8.46 6.00
C ARG A 2 21.46 -8.06 5.26
N ALA A 3 21.19 -8.61 4.61
CA ALA A 3 20.14 -8.45 3.76
C ALA A 3 18.93 -8.43 4.60
N GLY A 4 18.88 -7.53 5.44
CA GLY A 4 17.96 -7.60 6.49
C GLY A 4 16.53 -7.57 6.11
N HIS A 5 16.14 -6.95 5.02
CA HIS A 5 14.74 -6.75 4.77
C HIS A 5 14.30 -7.41 3.49
N PRO A 6 13.31 -8.31 3.56
CA PRO A 6 12.69 -8.73 2.33
C PRO A 6 12.09 -7.50 1.66
N LEU A 7 12.37 -7.34 0.39
CA LEU A 7 11.80 -6.23 -0.35
C LEU A 7 10.31 -6.45 -0.53
N LEU A 8 9.56 -5.37 -0.45
CA LEU A 8 8.13 -5.43 -0.77
C LEU A 8 7.95 -5.65 -2.26
N GLY A 9 7.00 -6.51 -2.60
CA GLY A 9 6.61 -6.66 -3.98
C GLY A 9 5.93 -5.41 -4.50
N GLU A 10 5.82 -5.31 -5.82
CA GLU A 10 5.26 -4.13 -6.46
C GLU A 10 3.82 -3.86 -6.02
N VAL A 11 2.99 -4.90 -6.00
CA VAL A 11 1.60 -4.75 -5.57
C VAL A 11 1.53 -4.36 -4.10
N GLU A 12 2.40 -4.92 -3.27
CA GLU A 12 2.44 -4.56 -1.85
C GLU A 12 2.77 -3.09 -1.66
N GLN A 13 3.70 -2.56 -2.45
CA GLN A 13 4.05 -1.14 -2.38
C GLN A 13 2.87 -0.26 -2.78
N LEU A 14 2.17 -0.61 -3.85
CA LEU A 14 1.02 0.15 -4.31
C LEU A 14 -0.08 0.15 -3.26
N VAL A 15 -0.36 -1.00 -2.66
CA VAL A 15 -1.40 -1.11 -1.64
C VAL A 15 -1.04 -0.30 -0.39
N LEU A 16 0.20 -0.40 0.07
CA LEU A 16 0.63 0.37 1.25
C LEU A 16 0.53 1.87 1.00
N LEU A 17 0.95 2.33 -0.18
CA LEU A 17 0.85 3.75 -0.50
C LEU A 17 -0.60 4.22 -0.58
N ALA A 18 -1.48 3.40 -1.14
CA ALA A 18 -2.89 3.74 -1.20
C ALA A 18 -3.52 3.83 0.19
N VAL A 19 -3.18 2.89 1.08
CA VAL A 19 -3.66 2.94 2.46
C VAL A 19 -3.18 4.21 3.16
N LEU A 20 -1.91 4.56 2.94
CA LEU A 20 -1.36 5.78 3.53
C LEU A 20 -2.12 7.03 3.07
N ARG A 21 -2.41 7.13 1.77
CA ARG A 21 -3.12 8.28 1.22
C ARG A 21 -4.57 8.37 1.70
N LEU A 22 -5.23 7.24 1.83
CA LEU A 22 -6.63 7.22 2.24
C LEU A 22 -6.83 7.48 3.73
N GLY A 23 -5.80 7.22 4.54
CA GLY A 23 -5.91 7.44 5.98
C GLY A 23 -6.97 6.53 6.58
N ASP A 24 -7.85 7.10 7.39
CA ASP A 24 -8.83 6.32 8.14
C ASP A 24 -9.94 5.72 7.28
N GLY A 25 -10.02 6.10 6.02
CA GLY A 25 -11.02 5.56 5.11
C GLY A 25 -10.57 4.37 4.28
N ALA A 26 -9.46 3.75 4.62
CA ALA A 26 -8.88 2.71 3.78
C ALA A 26 -9.56 1.36 4.01
N TYR A 27 -10.23 0.86 2.99
CA TYR A 27 -10.68 -0.52 2.90
C TYR A 27 -10.51 -0.95 1.44
N ALA A 28 -10.80 -2.21 1.14
CA ALA A 28 -10.37 -2.78 -0.14
C ALA A 28 -10.87 -1.99 -1.36
N VAL A 29 -12.14 -1.54 -1.35
CA VAL A 29 -12.71 -0.87 -2.52
C VAL A 29 -12.01 0.45 -2.85
N PRO A 30 -11.92 1.43 -1.95
CA PRO A 30 -11.23 2.68 -2.29
C PRO A 30 -9.74 2.49 -2.53
N VAL A 31 -9.11 1.49 -1.89
CA VAL A 31 -7.69 1.17 -2.18
C VAL A 31 -7.55 0.77 -3.65
N ARG A 32 -8.40 -0.14 -4.11
CA ARG A 32 -8.40 -0.58 -5.50
C ARG A 32 -8.64 0.58 -6.46
N GLU A 33 -9.63 1.40 -6.14
CA GLU A 33 -10.00 2.54 -7.00
C GLU A 33 -8.88 3.57 -7.08
N LEU A 34 -8.23 3.85 -5.97
CA LEU A 34 -7.13 4.81 -5.94
C LEU A 34 -5.95 4.31 -6.78
N ILE A 35 -5.60 3.04 -6.64
CA ILE A 35 -4.51 2.45 -7.42
C ILE A 35 -4.82 2.52 -8.91
N LEU A 36 -6.04 2.19 -9.30
CA LEU A 36 -6.44 2.26 -10.71
C LEU A 36 -6.35 3.69 -11.23
N ARG A 37 -6.89 4.64 -10.48
CA ARG A 37 -6.95 6.03 -10.91
C ARG A 37 -5.56 6.69 -10.97
N GLU A 38 -4.73 6.45 -9.95
CA GLU A 38 -3.46 7.17 -9.84
C GLU A 38 -2.28 6.43 -10.46
N ALA A 39 -2.30 5.11 -10.41
CA ALA A 39 -1.19 4.31 -10.93
C ALA A 39 -1.51 3.60 -12.26
N GLY A 40 -2.78 3.59 -12.65
CA GLY A 40 -3.18 2.93 -13.89
C GLY A 40 -3.11 1.42 -13.82
N VAL A 41 -3.10 0.85 -12.62
CA VAL A 41 -3.00 -0.60 -12.44
C VAL A 41 -4.36 -1.14 -12.00
N ASP A 42 -4.90 -2.05 -12.79
CA ASP A 42 -6.22 -2.63 -12.50
C ASP A 42 -6.07 -3.94 -11.75
N LEU A 43 -6.20 -3.86 -10.44
CA LEU A 43 -6.11 -5.04 -9.58
C LEU A 43 -7.53 -5.54 -9.27
N SER A 44 -7.70 -6.86 -9.14
CA SER A 44 -8.97 -7.40 -8.69
C SER A 44 -9.17 -7.10 -7.21
N ARG A 45 -10.43 -7.08 -6.77
CA ARG A 45 -10.73 -6.91 -5.35
C ARG A 45 -10.10 -7.99 -4.50
N GLY A 46 -10.12 -9.23 -5.00
CA GLY A 46 -9.50 -10.35 -4.29
C GLY A 46 -8.01 -10.15 -4.10
N THR A 47 -7.31 -9.68 -5.14
CA THR A 47 -5.88 -9.41 -5.05
C THR A 47 -5.60 -8.33 -4.00
N VAL A 48 -6.37 -7.26 -4.00
CA VAL A 48 -6.18 -6.18 -3.01
C VAL A 48 -6.40 -6.71 -1.61
N TYR A 49 -7.49 -7.46 -1.38
CA TYR A 49 -7.81 -7.97 -0.05
C TYR A 49 -6.75 -8.94 0.45
N VAL A 50 -6.33 -9.88 -0.38
CA VAL A 50 -5.30 -10.85 -0.02
C VAL A 50 -3.97 -10.14 0.28
N THR A 51 -3.65 -9.11 -0.49
CA THR A 51 -2.44 -8.33 -0.25
C THR A 51 -2.52 -7.61 1.08
N LEU A 52 -3.66 -7.00 1.40
CA LEU A 52 -3.87 -6.34 2.70
C LEU A 52 -3.70 -7.34 3.85
N GLU A 53 -4.25 -8.54 3.71
CA GLU A 53 -4.09 -9.57 4.74
C GLU A 53 -2.64 -9.99 4.90
N ARG A 54 -1.93 -10.14 3.78
CA ARG A 54 -0.51 -10.47 3.83
C ARG A 54 0.30 -9.37 4.52
N LEU A 55 -0.02 -8.12 4.24
CA LEU A 55 0.66 -6.99 4.86
C LEU A 55 0.36 -6.91 6.35
N GLU A 56 -0.84 -7.26 6.75
CA GLU A 56 -1.17 -7.35 8.17
C GLU A 56 -0.35 -8.46 8.85
N GLY A 57 -0.23 -9.61 8.19
CA GLY A 57 0.59 -10.69 8.69
C GLY A 57 2.06 -10.31 8.85
N LYS A 58 2.55 -9.42 8.02
CA LYS A 58 3.92 -8.91 8.11
C LYS A 58 4.07 -7.79 9.15
N GLY A 59 2.98 -7.33 9.73
CA GLY A 59 3.02 -6.27 10.72
C GLY A 59 3.08 -4.87 10.17
N TYR A 60 2.74 -4.68 8.90
CA TYR A 60 2.83 -3.38 8.24
C TYR A 60 1.54 -2.59 8.27
N VAL A 61 0.41 -3.29 8.45
CA VAL A 61 -0.89 -2.65 8.64
C VAL A 61 -1.61 -3.32 9.79
N THR A 62 -2.57 -2.63 10.35
CA THR A 62 -3.51 -3.20 11.31
C THR A 62 -4.92 -3.05 10.73
N SER A 63 -5.85 -3.86 11.20
CA SER A 63 -7.21 -3.80 10.69
C SER A 63 -8.22 -3.87 11.82
N TRP A 64 -9.42 -3.41 11.53
CA TRP A 64 -10.55 -3.50 12.45
C TRP A 64 -11.83 -3.53 11.63
N PHE A 65 -12.88 -4.07 12.23
CA PHE A 65 -14.19 -4.10 11.58
C PHE A 65 -15.03 -2.95 12.11
N SER A 66 -15.73 -2.29 11.19
CA SER A 66 -16.71 -1.28 11.58
C SER A 66 -17.96 -1.95 12.14
N GLU A 67 -18.87 -1.15 12.69
CA GLU A 67 -20.21 -1.61 12.98
C GLU A 67 -20.87 -2.08 11.68
N PRO A 68 -21.80 -3.04 11.75
CA PRO A 68 -22.54 -3.42 10.54
C PRO A 68 -23.20 -2.21 9.90
N LEU A 69 -23.13 -2.16 8.57
CA LEU A 69 -23.72 -1.04 7.84
C LEU A 69 -25.24 -1.08 7.96
N ALA A 70 -25.84 0.10 8.08
CA ALA A 70 -27.29 0.24 8.22
C ALA A 70 -27.99 0.17 6.87
N VAL A 71 -27.62 -0.82 6.06
CA VAL A 71 -28.24 -1.07 4.77
C VAL A 71 -28.62 -2.53 4.69
N ARG A 72 -29.59 -2.83 3.84
CA ARG A 72 -30.03 -4.19 3.69
C ARG A 72 -28.88 -5.10 3.28
N GLY A 73 -28.67 -6.18 4.03
CA GLY A 73 -27.55 -7.08 3.81
C GLY A 73 -26.22 -6.50 4.16
N GLY A 74 -26.19 -5.35 4.84
CA GLY A 74 -24.95 -4.68 5.20
C GLY A 74 -24.13 -5.48 6.17
N LYS A 75 -22.86 -5.68 5.84
CA LYS A 75 -21.90 -6.38 6.69
C LYS A 75 -20.92 -5.36 7.25
N ALA A 76 -20.26 -5.73 8.36
CA ALA A 76 -19.19 -4.92 8.88
C ALA A 76 -18.11 -4.79 7.82
N ARG A 77 -17.56 -3.59 7.70
CA ARG A 77 -16.50 -3.29 6.74
C ARG A 77 -15.18 -3.39 7.45
N ARG A 78 -14.20 -4.02 6.79
CA ARG A 78 -12.87 -4.16 7.36
C ARG A 78 -11.99 -3.02 6.87
N TYR A 79 -11.58 -2.16 7.81
CA TYR A 79 -10.70 -1.03 7.55
C TYR A 79 -9.27 -1.40 7.90
N PHE A 80 -8.34 -0.73 7.25
CA PHE A 80 -6.92 -0.97 7.45
C PHE A 80 -6.22 0.37 7.69
N ARG A 81 -5.17 0.33 8.49
CA ARG A 81 -4.35 1.51 8.77
C ARG A 81 -2.89 1.10 8.74
N LEU A 82 -2.06 1.98 8.17
CA LEU A 82 -0.62 1.73 8.13
C LEU A 82 -0.04 1.84 9.52
N ARG A 83 0.85 0.91 9.83
CA ARG A 83 1.67 1.00 11.03
C ARG A 83 2.97 1.73 10.69
N PRO A 84 3.70 2.28 11.69
CA PRO A 84 5.00 2.89 11.42
C PRO A 84 5.96 1.96 10.68
N SER A 85 5.93 0.66 11.01
CA SER A 85 6.73 -0.34 10.29
C SER A 85 6.39 -0.41 8.81
N GLY A 86 5.11 -0.22 8.47
CA GLY A 86 4.68 -0.21 7.07
C GLY A 86 5.18 1.03 6.33
N VAL A 87 5.15 2.18 7.00
CA VAL A 87 5.72 3.41 6.43
C VAL A 87 7.21 3.21 6.14
N ASP A 88 7.94 2.66 7.11
CA ASP A 88 9.37 2.41 6.95
C ASP A 88 9.65 1.42 5.82
N ALA A 89 8.83 0.39 5.71
CA ALA A 89 9.02 -0.64 4.69
C ALA A 89 8.84 -0.07 3.28
N VAL A 90 7.79 0.72 3.06
CA VAL A 90 7.55 1.28 1.73
C VAL A 90 8.58 2.35 1.40
N ARG A 91 9.00 3.13 2.38
CA ARG A 91 10.06 4.12 2.18
C ARG A 91 11.38 3.44 1.82
N ALA A 92 11.71 2.35 2.48
CA ALA A 92 12.94 1.61 2.18
C ALA A 92 12.90 1.00 0.78
N ALA A 93 11.75 0.44 0.38
CA ALA A 93 11.60 -0.13 -0.96
C ALA A 93 11.76 0.94 -2.04
N LYS A 94 11.14 2.09 -1.85
CA LYS A 94 11.27 3.20 -2.79
C LYS A 94 12.71 3.68 -2.90
N ARG A 95 13.38 3.81 -1.76
CA ARG A 95 14.79 4.25 -1.74
C ARG A 95 15.70 3.28 -2.47
N ALA A 96 15.47 1.97 -2.32
CA ALA A 96 16.30 0.98 -2.98
C ALA A 96 16.20 1.10 -4.50
N VAL A 97 15.00 1.27 -5.01
CA VAL A 97 14.77 1.46 -6.45
C VAL A 97 15.41 2.76 -6.91
N ASP A 98 15.20 3.84 -6.17
CA ASP A 98 15.73 5.16 -6.54
C ASP A 98 17.27 5.15 -6.57
N ARG A 99 17.90 4.44 -5.63
CA ARG A 99 19.37 4.35 -5.63
C ARG A 99 19.92 3.67 -6.86
N LEU A 100 19.29 2.59 -7.29
CA LEU A 100 19.74 1.91 -8.50
C LEU A 100 19.41 2.72 -9.74
N ALA A 101 18.31 3.45 -9.76
CA ALA A 101 17.96 4.30 -10.88
C ALA A 101 18.88 5.53 -10.98
N ALA A 102 19.52 5.92 -9.88
CA ALA A 102 20.41 7.08 -9.88
C ALA A 102 21.55 6.86 -10.85
N GLY A 103 21.86 7.88 -11.63
CA GLY A 103 22.89 7.79 -12.65
C GLY A 103 22.45 7.14 -13.96
N THR A 104 21.21 6.74 -14.04
CA THR A 104 20.63 6.20 -15.28
C THR A 104 19.68 7.21 -15.88
N VAL A 105 19.23 6.92 -17.11
CA VAL A 105 18.25 7.79 -17.77
C VAL A 105 16.91 7.82 -17.04
N LEU A 106 16.66 6.85 -16.15
CA LEU A 106 15.41 6.79 -15.38
C LEU A 106 15.40 7.70 -14.16
N ALA A 107 16.55 8.23 -13.76
CA ALA A 107 16.60 9.13 -12.63
C ALA A 107 15.79 10.40 -12.94
N PRO A 108 15.04 10.94 -11.96
CA PRO A 108 14.35 12.20 -12.19
C PRO A 108 15.33 13.29 -12.57
N ALA A 109 14.91 14.18 -13.44
CA ALA A 109 15.74 15.34 -13.79
C ALA A 109 16.02 16.15 -12.53
N ALA A 110 17.26 16.64 -12.41
CA ALA A 110 17.62 17.48 -11.28
C ALA A 110 16.75 18.72 -11.28
N ARG A 111 16.18 19.03 -10.12
CA ARG A 111 15.43 20.26 -9.99
C ARG A 111 16.36 21.43 -9.88
N LYS A 112 16.05 22.44 -10.58
CA LYS A 112 16.76 23.68 -10.36
C LYS A 112 16.31 24.32 -9.07
N ALA A 113 17.24 24.68 -8.29
CA ALA A 113 16.95 25.32 -7.00
C ALA A 113 16.35 26.70 -7.21
#